data_7733528c96384cefdb3233e10bfbc316
#
_entry.id   7733528c96384cefdb3233e10bfbc316
#
_cell.length_a   1.000
_cell.length_b   1.000
_cell.length_c   1.000
_cell.angle_alpha   90.00
_cell.angle_beta   90.00
_cell.angle_gamma   90.00
#
_symmetry.space_group_name_H-M   'P 1'
#
loop_
_entity.id
_entity.type
_entity.pdbx_description
1 polymer ?
#
loop_
_entity_poly.entity_id
_entity_poly.type
_entity_poly.pdbx_seq_one_letter_code
_entity_poly.pdbx_strand_id
1 'polypeptide(L)'
;MTSSSTQNLKLAERGVWVSIFAYIILSIGQIAFATIVHSSALQANGFNNLTDILGNIAILIGLRIARIPADSDHVYGHWKIESIASLISSFIMFFVGFEVLRETVMSLLSNKTETIEPLGAVVGLLSAFVMVGVYLYNRDLAKKTNSQALSAASKDNLSDAVTSIGTAIAIVASCIGWSWLDPIMALIICFFILKTAYEIFRDSVFSLSDGFDENLITQYKEAICLVPKVKGVKMVRGRTYGSNVFLDVVVEMSPDLSVFESHEATESIEKLLIENFGVYDVDVHVEPAALPEEEHFASRALELLAKEEQFLNRENLAALTERDFQEILPDGRLVTAQESENLLTDSEKMLTKNTSAIPLAIKNYKSRQVSKKTFILTYNYWQNEQNFIVTSIWRRNDVWRCLYRQTTPKAEDKTHD
;
A
#
# COMPACT_ATOMS: atom_id res chain seq x y z
N MET A 1 6.32 -18.53 -1.95
CA MET A 1 6.51 -18.22 -0.50
C MET A 1 7.97 -17.96 -0.25
N THR A 2 8.34 -16.79 0.21
CA THR A 2 9.71 -16.52 0.62
C THR A 2 10.00 -17.37 1.86
N SER A 3 11.19 -17.95 1.93
CA SER A 3 11.61 -18.81 3.06
C SER A 3 11.49 -18.09 4.43
N SER A 4 11.48 -16.77 4.40
CA SER A 4 11.41 -15.89 5.57
C SER A 4 10.05 -15.89 6.25
N SER A 5 8.91 -15.79 5.54
CA SER A 5 7.57 -15.81 6.15
C SER A 5 7.26 -17.13 6.86
N THR A 6 7.58 -18.27 6.20
CA THR A 6 7.41 -19.60 6.82
C THR A 6 8.31 -19.77 8.05
N GLN A 7 9.51 -19.19 8.02
CA GLN A 7 10.43 -19.23 9.17
C GLN A 7 9.93 -18.37 10.33
N ASN A 8 9.37 -17.20 10.05
CA ASN A 8 8.75 -16.34 11.07
C ASN A 8 7.58 -17.03 11.77
N LEU A 9 6.68 -17.68 11.03
CA LEU A 9 5.59 -18.43 11.63
C LEU A 9 6.07 -19.62 12.50
N LYS A 10 7.15 -20.32 12.09
CA LYS A 10 7.76 -21.35 12.93
C LYS A 10 8.37 -20.79 14.21
N LEU A 11 8.94 -19.61 14.15
CA LEU A 11 9.44 -18.93 15.34
C LEU A 11 8.29 -18.50 16.26
N ALA A 12 7.20 -17.98 15.70
CA ALA A 12 6.00 -17.65 16.45
C ALA A 12 5.41 -18.88 17.15
N GLU A 13 5.33 -20.04 16.48
CA GLU A 13 4.90 -21.31 17.10
C GLU A 13 5.74 -21.66 18.34
N ARG A 14 7.07 -21.41 18.32
CA ARG A 14 7.93 -21.69 19.48
C ARG A 14 7.52 -20.85 20.69
N GLY A 15 7.16 -19.58 20.48
CA GLY A 15 6.68 -18.71 21.53
C GLY A 15 5.40 -19.25 22.18
N VAL A 16 4.43 -19.68 21.37
CA VAL A 16 3.18 -20.27 21.86
C VAL A 16 3.43 -21.57 22.62
N TRP A 17 4.35 -22.43 22.15
CA TRP A 17 4.74 -23.63 22.90
C TRP A 17 5.33 -23.29 24.27
N VAL A 18 6.14 -22.24 24.37
CA VAL A 18 6.70 -21.77 25.65
C VAL A 18 5.57 -21.35 26.59
N SER A 19 4.54 -20.64 26.12
CA SER A 19 3.35 -20.32 26.91
C SER A 19 2.63 -21.58 27.38
N ILE A 20 2.32 -22.52 26.48
CA ILE A 20 1.61 -23.76 26.80
C ILE A 20 2.37 -24.55 27.90
N PHE A 21 3.70 -24.70 27.75
CA PHE A 21 4.52 -25.38 28.74
C PHE A 21 4.53 -24.68 30.11
N ALA A 22 4.60 -23.34 30.11
CA ALA A 22 4.53 -22.55 31.33
C ALA A 22 3.18 -22.74 32.03
N TYR A 23 2.06 -22.65 31.30
CA TYR A 23 0.72 -22.89 31.86
C TYR A 23 0.54 -24.32 32.38
N ILE A 24 1.05 -25.32 31.66
CA ILE A 24 1.00 -26.73 32.17
C ILE A 24 1.75 -26.85 33.49
N ILE A 25 2.97 -26.31 33.59
CA ILE A 25 3.78 -26.37 34.80
C ILE A 25 3.09 -25.65 35.96
N LEU A 26 2.57 -24.42 35.70
CA LEU A 26 1.86 -23.62 36.70
C LEU A 26 0.57 -24.30 37.14
N SER A 27 -0.23 -24.84 36.23
CA SER A 27 -1.49 -25.52 36.55
C SER A 27 -1.25 -26.77 37.40
N ILE A 28 -0.33 -27.66 36.97
CA ILE A 28 0.00 -28.86 37.72
C ILE A 28 0.57 -28.48 39.09
N GLY A 29 1.50 -27.53 39.15
CA GLY A 29 2.10 -27.07 40.39
C GLY A 29 1.07 -26.50 41.38
N GLN A 30 0.18 -25.63 40.91
CA GLN A 30 -0.87 -25.00 41.71
C GLN A 30 -1.90 -26.02 42.20
N ILE A 31 -2.40 -26.91 41.34
CA ILE A 31 -3.37 -27.92 41.70
C ILE A 31 -2.77 -28.94 42.73
N ALA A 32 -1.53 -29.40 42.48
CA ALA A 32 -0.84 -30.30 43.40
C ALA A 32 -0.61 -29.64 44.76
N PHE A 33 -0.18 -28.37 44.77
CA PHE A 33 0.04 -27.63 46.00
C PHE A 33 -1.28 -27.34 46.74
N ALA A 34 -2.35 -26.97 45.99
CA ALA A 34 -3.69 -26.75 46.52
C ALA A 34 -4.26 -27.97 47.23
N THR A 35 -4.02 -29.20 46.74
CA THR A 35 -4.46 -30.43 47.39
C THR A 35 -3.71 -30.70 48.69
N ILE A 36 -2.44 -30.32 48.79
CA ILE A 36 -1.62 -30.47 50.00
C ILE A 36 -2.05 -29.47 51.08
N VAL A 37 -2.33 -28.22 50.71
CA VAL A 37 -2.63 -27.14 51.64
C VAL A 37 -4.15 -26.97 51.85
N HIS A 38 -4.97 -27.76 51.12
CA HIS A 38 -6.44 -27.68 51.13
C HIS A 38 -6.99 -26.29 50.75
N SER A 39 -6.32 -25.59 49.80
CA SER A 39 -6.70 -24.27 49.35
C SER A 39 -7.59 -24.32 48.10
N SER A 40 -8.84 -23.88 48.22
CA SER A 40 -9.77 -23.78 47.10
C SER A 40 -9.37 -22.66 46.10
N ALA A 41 -8.78 -21.59 46.61
CA ALA A 41 -8.33 -20.47 45.77
C ALA A 41 -7.17 -20.87 44.85
N LEU A 42 -6.17 -21.62 45.37
CA LEU A 42 -5.07 -22.13 44.55
C LEU A 42 -5.54 -23.16 43.52
N GLN A 43 -6.54 -23.98 43.89
CA GLN A 43 -7.15 -24.95 43.00
C GLN A 43 -7.86 -24.23 41.83
N ALA A 44 -8.61 -23.18 42.13
CA ALA A 44 -9.28 -22.37 41.12
C ALA A 44 -8.28 -21.71 40.15
N ASN A 45 -7.18 -21.15 40.66
CA ASN A 45 -6.12 -20.59 39.83
C ASN A 45 -5.47 -21.65 38.91
N GLY A 46 -5.24 -22.86 39.41
CA GLY A 46 -4.73 -23.96 38.59
C GLY A 46 -5.69 -24.37 37.47
N PHE A 47 -7.00 -24.36 37.70
CA PHE A 47 -8.00 -24.59 36.65
C PHE A 47 -8.10 -23.43 35.65
N ASN A 48 -7.94 -22.19 36.11
CA ASN A 48 -7.89 -21.04 35.21
C ASN A 48 -6.75 -21.18 34.19
N ASN A 49 -5.54 -21.53 34.67
CA ASN A 49 -4.40 -21.77 33.77
C ASN A 49 -4.66 -22.92 32.77
N LEU A 50 -5.54 -23.89 33.04
CA LEU A 50 -5.96 -24.87 32.04
C LEU A 50 -6.81 -24.26 30.92
N THR A 51 -7.63 -23.23 31.24
CA THR A 51 -8.41 -22.51 30.24
C THR A 51 -7.49 -21.71 29.30
N ASP A 52 -6.42 -21.12 29.84
CA ASP A 52 -5.45 -20.35 29.07
C ASP A 52 -4.66 -21.25 28.10
N ILE A 53 -4.47 -22.52 28.44
CA ILE A 53 -3.93 -23.53 27.50
C ILE A 53 -4.83 -23.69 26.29
N LEU A 54 -6.16 -23.67 26.44
CA LEU A 54 -7.10 -23.80 25.32
C LEU A 54 -6.99 -22.60 24.36
N GLY A 55 -6.86 -21.37 24.90
CA GLY A 55 -6.61 -20.16 24.10
C GLY A 55 -5.32 -20.27 23.31
N ASN A 56 -4.24 -20.70 23.95
CA ASN A 56 -2.95 -20.87 23.28
C ASN A 56 -2.95 -22.03 22.27
N ILE A 57 -3.72 -23.10 22.48
CA ILE A 57 -3.92 -24.17 21.47
C ILE A 57 -4.64 -23.61 20.23
N ALA A 58 -5.66 -22.78 20.40
CA ALA A 58 -6.34 -22.14 19.27
C ALA A 58 -5.36 -21.29 18.43
N ILE A 59 -4.50 -20.50 19.09
CA ILE A 59 -3.43 -19.72 18.43
C ILE A 59 -2.44 -20.66 17.71
N LEU A 60 -2.01 -21.74 18.34
CA LEU A 60 -1.09 -22.72 17.74
C LEU A 60 -1.66 -23.36 16.48
N ILE A 61 -2.93 -23.77 16.52
CA ILE A 61 -3.65 -24.30 15.35
C ILE A 61 -3.70 -23.25 14.26
N GLY A 62 -4.06 -22.00 14.59
CA GLY A 62 -4.10 -20.88 13.66
C GLY A 62 -2.76 -20.64 12.95
N LEU A 63 -1.67 -20.58 13.70
CA LEU A 63 -0.32 -20.44 13.16
C LEU A 63 0.09 -21.61 12.25
N ARG A 64 -0.32 -22.82 12.56
CA ARG A 64 -0.06 -24.00 11.71
C ARG A 64 -0.84 -23.97 10.41
N ILE A 65 -2.11 -23.59 10.45
CA ILE A 65 -2.94 -23.44 9.25
C ILE A 65 -2.43 -22.26 8.41
N ALA A 66 -2.10 -21.12 9.02
CA ALA A 66 -1.56 -19.96 8.33
C ALA A 66 -0.28 -20.26 7.52
N ARG A 67 0.43 -21.33 7.88
CA ARG A 67 1.64 -21.79 7.21
C ARG A 67 1.38 -22.64 5.96
N ILE A 68 0.14 -23.07 5.73
CA ILE A 68 -0.23 -23.82 4.54
C ILE A 68 -0.05 -22.89 3.31
N PRO A 69 0.65 -23.36 2.26
CA PRO A 69 0.82 -22.59 1.03
C PRO A 69 -0.51 -22.22 0.37
N ALA A 70 -0.45 -21.27 -0.53
CA ALA A 70 -1.56 -20.96 -1.43
C ALA A 70 -1.98 -22.21 -2.21
N ASP A 71 -3.31 -22.37 -2.37
CA ASP A 71 -3.95 -23.43 -3.13
C ASP A 71 -5.00 -22.85 -4.08
N SER A 72 -5.79 -23.70 -4.76
CA SER A 72 -6.81 -23.26 -5.71
C SER A 72 -7.90 -22.40 -5.10
N ASP A 73 -8.23 -22.61 -3.84
CA ASP A 73 -9.31 -21.92 -3.12
C ASP A 73 -8.80 -20.69 -2.36
N HIS A 74 -7.51 -20.68 -2.01
CA HIS A 74 -6.83 -19.62 -1.26
C HIS A 74 -5.59 -19.12 -2.00
N VAL A 75 -5.80 -18.38 -3.09
CA VAL A 75 -4.73 -17.91 -3.99
C VAL A 75 -3.69 -17.05 -3.26
N TYR A 76 -4.10 -16.29 -2.25
CA TYR A 76 -3.21 -15.47 -1.40
C TYR A 76 -2.61 -16.26 -0.23
N GLY A 77 -2.92 -17.56 -0.08
CA GLY A 77 -2.52 -18.39 1.06
C GLY A 77 -3.44 -18.24 2.26
N HIS A 78 -3.08 -18.91 3.36
CA HIS A 78 -3.93 -19.06 4.55
C HIS A 78 -3.58 -18.08 5.68
N TRP A 79 -2.77 -17.06 5.43
CA TRP A 79 -2.21 -16.18 6.47
C TRP A 79 -3.23 -15.42 7.33
N LYS A 80 -4.42 -15.06 6.78
CA LYS A 80 -5.50 -14.44 7.56
C LYS A 80 -6.03 -15.31 8.70
N ILE A 81 -5.78 -16.63 8.67
CA ILE A 81 -6.13 -17.55 9.77
C ILE A 81 -5.41 -17.17 11.07
N GLU A 82 -4.24 -16.55 11.01
CA GLU A 82 -3.55 -16.00 12.17
C GLU A 82 -4.39 -14.94 12.90
N SER A 83 -4.97 -14.01 12.16
CA SER A 83 -5.85 -12.96 12.70
C SER A 83 -7.17 -13.54 13.24
N ILE A 84 -7.71 -14.58 12.59
CA ILE A 84 -8.89 -15.32 13.07
C ILE A 84 -8.58 -16.05 14.39
N ALA A 85 -7.42 -16.67 14.52
CA ALA A 85 -7.00 -17.33 15.74
C ALA A 85 -6.88 -16.35 16.92
N SER A 86 -6.30 -15.15 16.65
CA SER A 86 -6.24 -14.06 17.64
C SER A 86 -7.63 -13.58 18.05
N LEU A 87 -8.56 -13.47 17.09
CA LEU A 87 -9.94 -13.11 17.35
C LEU A 87 -10.64 -14.15 18.23
N ILE A 88 -10.46 -15.44 17.96
CA ILE A 88 -11.00 -16.53 18.79
C ILE A 88 -10.42 -16.45 20.21
N SER A 89 -9.11 -16.24 20.33
CA SER A 89 -8.46 -16.07 21.64
C SER A 89 -9.06 -14.90 22.43
N SER A 90 -9.34 -13.77 21.77
CA SER A 90 -9.98 -12.63 22.42
C SER A 90 -11.38 -12.95 22.97
N PHE A 91 -12.17 -13.76 22.25
CA PHE A 91 -13.49 -14.19 22.74
C PHE A 91 -13.37 -15.11 23.96
N ILE A 92 -12.41 -16.04 23.98
CA ILE A 92 -12.13 -16.89 25.15
C ILE A 92 -11.79 -15.97 26.34
N MET A 93 -10.92 -15.00 26.15
CA MET A 93 -10.52 -14.05 27.18
C MET A 93 -11.67 -13.17 27.68
N PHE A 94 -12.58 -12.72 26.79
CA PHE A 94 -13.81 -12.04 27.20
C PHE A 94 -14.68 -12.92 28.07
N PHE A 95 -14.85 -14.20 27.71
CA PHE A 95 -15.63 -15.13 28.49
C PHE A 95 -15.04 -15.27 29.89
N VAL A 96 -13.74 -15.49 30.04
CA VAL A 96 -13.03 -15.54 31.32
C VAL A 96 -13.21 -14.26 32.11
N GLY A 97 -13.01 -13.09 31.49
CA GLY A 97 -13.17 -11.78 32.13
C GLY A 97 -14.59 -11.55 32.66
N PHE A 98 -15.61 -11.95 31.91
CA PHE A 98 -17.00 -11.85 32.36
C PHE A 98 -17.30 -12.84 33.49
N GLU A 99 -16.72 -14.03 33.49
CA GLU A 99 -16.89 -15.00 34.59
C GLU A 99 -16.25 -14.46 35.87
N VAL A 100 -15.02 -13.93 35.79
CA VAL A 100 -14.35 -13.27 36.93
C VAL A 100 -15.19 -12.09 37.45
N LEU A 101 -15.78 -11.29 36.56
CA LEU A 101 -16.68 -10.20 36.97
C LEU A 101 -17.89 -10.73 37.72
N ARG A 102 -18.54 -11.73 37.17
CA ARG A 102 -19.70 -12.40 37.79
C ARG A 102 -19.38 -12.90 39.17
N GLU A 103 -18.28 -13.64 39.33
CA GLU A 103 -17.85 -14.18 40.61
C GLU A 103 -17.55 -13.09 41.63
N THR A 104 -16.84 -12.03 41.21
CA THR A 104 -16.55 -10.86 42.07
C THR A 104 -17.81 -10.18 42.54
N VAL A 105 -18.79 -9.95 41.69
CA VAL A 105 -20.07 -9.32 42.05
C VAL A 105 -20.87 -10.23 42.98
N MET A 106 -20.91 -11.53 42.71
CA MET A 106 -21.60 -12.53 43.59
C MET A 106 -20.94 -12.62 44.96
N SER A 107 -19.61 -12.58 45.04
CA SER A 107 -18.86 -12.56 46.28
C SER A 107 -19.18 -11.32 47.13
N LEU A 108 -19.22 -10.14 46.51
CA LEU A 108 -19.62 -8.88 47.15
C LEU A 108 -21.04 -8.91 47.71
N LEU A 109 -21.98 -9.54 46.98
CA LEU A 109 -23.38 -9.65 47.41
C LEU A 109 -23.60 -10.72 48.53
N SER A 110 -22.78 -11.78 48.58
CA SER A 110 -22.98 -12.90 49.46
C SER A 110 -22.27 -12.80 50.81
N ASN A 111 -21.48 -11.75 51.08
CA ASN A 111 -20.68 -11.54 52.29
C ASN A 111 -19.89 -12.79 52.71
N LYS A 112 -19.46 -13.62 51.77
CA LYS A 112 -18.67 -14.82 52.07
C LYS A 112 -17.24 -14.35 52.37
N THR A 113 -16.80 -14.59 53.60
CA THR A 113 -15.39 -14.51 53.96
C THR A 113 -14.71 -15.79 53.54
N GLU A 114 -13.91 -15.75 52.50
CA GLU A 114 -13.06 -16.86 52.10
C GLU A 114 -11.90 -17.01 53.13
N THR A 115 -11.53 -18.26 53.43
CA THR A 115 -10.35 -18.52 54.25
C THR A 115 -9.10 -18.16 53.49
N ILE A 116 -8.41 -17.14 53.97
CA ILE A 116 -7.24 -16.59 53.33
C ILE A 116 -6.01 -17.35 53.74
N GLU A 117 -5.35 -17.98 52.77
CA GLU A 117 -4.11 -18.72 53.00
C GLU A 117 -2.90 -17.90 52.54
N PRO A 118 -2.00 -17.47 53.46
CA PRO A 118 -0.83 -16.65 53.13
C PRO A 118 0.11 -17.28 52.07
N LEU A 119 0.15 -18.61 52.00
CA LEU A 119 0.92 -19.36 51.01
C LEU A 119 0.44 -19.11 49.57
N GLY A 120 -0.82 -18.78 49.38
CA GLY A 120 -1.35 -18.38 48.06
C GLY A 120 -0.64 -17.15 47.48
N ALA A 121 -0.21 -16.20 48.31
CA ALA A 121 0.55 -15.02 47.87
C ALA A 121 1.92 -15.42 47.29
N VAL A 122 2.61 -16.36 47.92
CA VAL A 122 3.93 -16.82 47.42
C VAL A 122 3.78 -17.55 46.11
N VAL A 123 2.78 -18.39 45.95
CA VAL A 123 2.49 -19.10 44.67
C VAL A 123 2.08 -18.09 43.58
N GLY A 124 1.25 -17.11 43.95
CA GLY A 124 0.88 -16.00 43.01
C GLY A 124 2.10 -15.23 42.51
N LEU A 125 3.02 -14.86 43.41
CA LEU A 125 4.26 -14.15 43.03
C LEU A 125 5.18 -15.02 42.18
N LEU A 126 5.32 -16.30 42.45
CA LEU A 126 6.09 -17.22 41.61
C LEU A 126 5.45 -17.37 40.22
N SER A 127 4.13 -17.50 40.15
CA SER A 127 3.40 -17.52 38.87
C SER A 127 3.59 -16.23 38.10
N ALA A 128 3.48 -15.06 38.74
CA ALA A 128 3.72 -13.76 38.12
C ALA A 128 5.14 -13.68 37.55
N PHE A 129 6.14 -14.10 38.31
CA PHE A 129 7.52 -14.10 37.84
C PHE A 129 7.74 -14.96 36.59
N VAL A 130 7.16 -16.14 36.54
CA VAL A 130 7.21 -17.02 35.37
C VAL A 130 6.51 -16.37 34.19
N MET A 131 5.29 -15.83 34.39
CA MET A 131 4.51 -15.25 33.30
C MET A 131 5.10 -13.93 32.76
N VAL A 132 5.74 -13.12 33.61
CA VAL A 132 6.55 -11.97 33.13
C VAL A 132 7.68 -12.43 32.23
N GLY A 133 8.38 -13.51 32.60
CA GLY A 133 9.45 -14.07 31.76
C GLY A 133 8.94 -14.54 30.40
N VAL A 134 7.82 -15.27 30.39
CA VAL A 134 7.16 -15.75 29.17
C VAL A 134 6.67 -14.55 28.32
N TYR A 135 6.03 -13.57 28.95
CA TYR A 135 5.62 -12.32 28.27
C TYR A 135 6.78 -11.62 27.57
N LEU A 136 7.88 -11.39 28.28
CA LEU A 136 9.04 -10.68 27.69
C LEU A 136 9.63 -11.45 26.52
N TYR A 137 9.74 -12.76 26.64
CA TYR A 137 10.20 -13.63 25.56
C TYR A 137 9.24 -13.58 24.34
N ASN A 138 7.94 -13.77 24.57
CA ASN A 138 6.95 -13.78 23.49
C ASN A 138 6.78 -12.40 22.84
N ARG A 139 6.85 -11.32 23.61
CA ARG A 139 6.81 -9.95 23.11
C ARG A 139 7.98 -9.65 22.15
N ASP A 140 9.20 -10.03 22.53
CA ASP A 140 10.37 -9.84 21.68
C ASP A 140 10.25 -10.67 20.40
N LEU A 141 9.80 -11.91 20.54
CA LEU A 141 9.61 -12.81 19.41
C LEU A 141 8.47 -12.36 18.49
N ALA A 142 7.35 -11.87 19.04
CA ALA A 142 6.24 -11.30 18.27
C ALA A 142 6.66 -10.09 17.44
N LYS A 143 7.49 -9.21 18.01
CA LYS A 143 8.06 -8.07 17.28
C LYS A 143 9.00 -8.51 16.13
N LYS A 144 9.83 -9.51 16.38
CA LYS A 144 10.76 -10.04 15.36
C LYS A 144 10.05 -10.77 14.22
N THR A 145 8.97 -11.45 14.52
CA THR A 145 8.19 -12.21 13.53
C THR A 145 7.05 -11.42 12.92
N ASN A 146 6.74 -10.25 13.48
CA ASN A 146 5.55 -9.44 13.15
C ASN A 146 4.24 -10.26 13.26
N SER A 147 4.20 -11.27 14.14
CA SER A 147 3.07 -12.18 14.32
C SER A 147 2.00 -11.59 15.23
N GLN A 148 0.80 -11.40 14.68
CA GLN A 148 -0.36 -10.91 15.40
C GLN A 148 -0.84 -11.93 16.45
N ALA A 149 -0.85 -13.21 16.12
CA ALA A 149 -1.26 -14.27 17.02
C ALA A 149 -0.32 -14.41 18.22
N LEU A 150 1.00 -14.34 18.00
CA LEU A 150 1.97 -14.34 19.09
C LEU A 150 1.91 -13.07 19.94
N SER A 151 1.60 -11.92 19.32
CA SER A 151 1.34 -10.67 20.04
C SER A 151 0.13 -10.80 20.97
N ALA A 152 -0.96 -11.42 20.50
CA ALA A 152 -2.13 -11.73 21.32
C ALA A 152 -1.77 -12.63 22.49
N ALA A 153 -1.06 -13.76 22.26
CA ALA A 153 -0.58 -14.64 23.31
C ALA A 153 0.33 -13.92 24.33
N SER A 154 1.18 -13.00 23.87
CA SER A 154 2.02 -12.23 24.79
C SER A 154 1.22 -11.27 25.68
N LYS A 155 0.17 -10.62 25.13
CA LYS A 155 -0.73 -9.76 25.92
C LYS A 155 -1.52 -10.55 26.95
N ASP A 156 -1.93 -11.75 26.61
CA ASP A 156 -2.56 -12.73 27.52
C ASP A 156 -1.63 -13.07 28.68
N ASN A 157 -0.39 -13.49 28.40
CA ASN A 157 0.62 -13.76 29.42
C ASN A 157 0.89 -12.55 30.36
N LEU A 158 0.83 -11.32 29.81
CA LEU A 158 0.95 -10.11 30.64
C LEU A 158 -0.26 -9.91 31.54
N SER A 159 -1.46 -10.18 31.04
CA SER A 159 -2.70 -10.09 31.81
C SER A 159 -2.65 -11.08 33.01
N ASP A 160 -2.18 -12.30 32.79
CA ASP A 160 -2.02 -13.30 33.83
C ASP A 160 -0.96 -12.94 34.88
N ALA A 161 0.14 -12.32 34.42
CA ALA A 161 1.15 -11.82 35.35
C ALA A 161 0.59 -10.71 36.25
N VAL A 162 -0.17 -9.77 35.69
CA VAL A 162 -0.84 -8.67 36.42
C VAL A 162 -1.89 -9.24 37.38
N THR A 163 -2.69 -10.20 36.93
CA THR A 163 -3.68 -10.90 37.73
C THR A 163 -3.03 -11.61 38.94
N SER A 164 -1.95 -12.36 38.69
CA SER A 164 -1.20 -13.06 39.73
C SER A 164 -0.57 -12.10 40.77
N ILE A 165 -0.03 -10.94 40.33
CA ILE A 165 0.47 -9.90 41.24
C ILE A 165 -0.68 -9.30 42.04
N GLY A 166 -1.78 -8.97 41.40
CA GLY A 166 -2.95 -8.37 42.02
C GLY A 166 -3.54 -9.30 43.10
N THR A 167 -3.67 -10.58 42.79
CA THR A 167 -4.12 -11.61 43.73
C THR A 167 -3.16 -11.72 44.92
N ALA A 168 -1.84 -11.74 44.69
CA ALA A 168 -0.87 -11.82 45.78
C ALA A 168 -0.95 -10.59 46.71
N ILE A 169 -1.14 -9.39 46.16
CA ILE A 169 -1.34 -8.14 46.92
C ILE A 169 -2.63 -8.25 47.75
N ALA A 170 -3.72 -8.71 47.16
CA ALA A 170 -5.01 -8.87 47.87
C ALA A 170 -4.90 -9.85 49.05
N ILE A 171 -4.23 -10.99 48.85
CA ILE A 171 -3.97 -11.98 49.91
C ILE A 171 -3.15 -11.36 51.05
N VAL A 172 -2.04 -10.69 50.74
CA VAL A 172 -1.19 -10.05 51.77
C VAL A 172 -1.97 -8.96 52.50
N ALA A 173 -2.73 -8.11 51.81
CA ALA A 173 -3.56 -7.07 52.40
C ALA A 173 -4.61 -7.68 53.38
N SER A 174 -5.24 -8.77 53.02
CA SER A 174 -6.20 -9.48 53.86
C SER A 174 -5.56 -10.10 55.11
N CYS A 175 -4.31 -10.60 54.99
CA CYS A 175 -3.56 -11.10 56.15
C CYS A 175 -3.26 -10.00 57.21
N ILE A 176 -3.13 -8.75 56.78
CA ILE A 176 -2.93 -7.59 57.69
C ILE A 176 -4.25 -6.94 58.14
N GLY A 177 -5.39 -7.54 57.83
CA GLY A 177 -6.71 -7.06 58.23
C GLY A 177 -7.40 -6.10 57.27
N TRP A 178 -6.85 -5.85 56.06
CA TRP A 178 -7.43 -5.02 55.04
C TRP A 178 -8.28 -5.82 54.03
N SER A 179 -9.18 -6.64 54.51
CA SER A 179 -10.02 -7.53 53.68
C SER A 179 -10.93 -6.79 52.69
N TRP A 180 -11.17 -5.49 52.90
CA TRP A 180 -11.91 -4.65 51.94
C TRP A 180 -11.14 -4.41 50.63
N LEU A 181 -9.81 -4.63 50.64
CA LEU A 181 -8.99 -4.45 49.44
C LEU A 181 -9.15 -5.55 48.40
N ASP A 182 -9.47 -6.78 48.85
CA ASP A 182 -9.63 -7.94 47.99
C ASP A 182 -10.69 -7.74 46.86
N PRO A 183 -11.94 -7.33 47.15
CA PRO A 183 -12.92 -7.04 46.09
C PRO A 183 -12.51 -5.92 45.15
N ILE A 184 -11.78 -4.92 45.65
CA ILE A 184 -11.29 -3.83 44.79
C ILE A 184 -10.21 -4.33 43.84
N MET A 185 -9.29 -5.15 44.34
CA MET A 185 -8.27 -5.77 43.48
C MET A 185 -8.89 -6.69 42.44
N ALA A 186 -9.91 -7.49 42.83
CA ALA A 186 -10.64 -8.33 41.89
C ALA A 186 -11.32 -7.54 40.76
N LEU A 187 -11.91 -6.38 41.08
CA LEU A 187 -12.48 -5.47 40.05
C LEU A 187 -11.41 -4.88 39.16
N ILE A 188 -10.26 -4.47 39.70
CA ILE A 188 -9.12 -3.97 38.92
C ILE A 188 -8.60 -5.04 37.97
N ILE A 189 -8.42 -6.28 38.47
CA ILE A 189 -7.99 -7.41 37.65
C ILE A 189 -8.98 -7.68 36.52
N CYS A 190 -10.27 -7.73 36.83
CA CYS A 190 -11.33 -7.91 35.83
C CYS A 190 -11.26 -6.82 34.74
N PHE A 191 -11.09 -5.57 35.13
CA PHE A 191 -10.92 -4.47 34.16
C PHE A 191 -9.71 -4.68 33.25
N PHE A 192 -8.58 -5.13 33.78
CA PHE A 192 -7.39 -5.42 32.99
C PHE A 192 -7.61 -6.56 32.01
N ILE A 193 -8.24 -7.66 32.43
CA ILE A 193 -8.56 -8.81 31.57
C ILE A 193 -9.46 -8.36 30.42
N LEU A 194 -10.58 -7.68 30.71
CA LEU A 194 -11.51 -7.20 29.70
C LEU A 194 -10.90 -6.16 28.75
N LYS A 195 -10.05 -5.27 29.26
CA LYS A 195 -9.30 -4.31 28.45
C LYS A 195 -8.35 -5.02 27.48
N THR A 196 -7.59 -6.01 27.95
CA THR A 196 -6.67 -6.78 27.12
C THR A 196 -7.43 -7.57 26.04
N ALA A 197 -8.54 -8.21 26.41
CA ALA A 197 -9.43 -8.90 25.47
C ALA A 197 -9.94 -7.94 24.38
N TYR A 198 -10.36 -6.73 24.77
CA TYR A 198 -10.80 -5.70 23.82
C TYR A 198 -9.67 -5.23 22.89
N GLU A 199 -8.46 -5.05 23.39
CA GLU A 199 -7.30 -4.67 22.58
C GLU A 199 -6.99 -5.75 21.53
N ILE A 200 -6.98 -7.03 21.93
CA ILE A 200 -6.74 -8.14 21.01
C ILE A 200 -7.87 -8.24 19.97
N PHE A 201 -9.12 -8.12 20.42
CA PHE A 201 -10.30 -8.09 19.55
C PHE A 201 -10.20 -6.98 18.50
N ARG A 202 -9.97 -5.75 18.96
CA ARG A 202 -9.84 -4.56 18.08
C ARG A 202 -8.74 -4.73 17.06
N ASP A 203 -7.57 -5.19 17.47
CA ASP A 203 -6.42 -5.35 16.57
C ASP A 203 -6.69 -6.48 15.55
N SER A 204 -7.39 -7.54 15.94
CA SER A 204 -7.78 -8.62 15.04
C SER A 204 -8.85 -8.17 14.01
N VAL A 205 -9.87 -7.45 14.47
CA VAL A 205 -10.90 -6.88 13.59
C VAL A 205 -10.31 -5.86 12.63
N PHE A 206 -9.40 -4.98 13.10
CA PHE A 206 -8.70 -4.01 12.28
C PHE A 206 -7.92 -4.69 11.14
N SER A 207 -7.18 -5.75 11.45
CA SER A 207 -6.46 -6.53 10.43
C SER A 207 -7.40 -7.26 9.46
N LEU A 208 -8.49 -7.86 9.95
CA LEU A 208 -9.45 -8.59 9.12
C LEU A 208 -10.27 -7.66 8.20
N SER A 209 -10.47 -6.41 8.61
CA SER A 209 -11.16 -5.36 7.83
C SER A 209 -10.23 -4.55 6.93
N ASP A 210 -9.02 -5.08 6.66
CA ASP A 210 -7.99 -4.44 5.84
C ASP A 210 -7.55 -3.05 6.35
N GLY A 211 -7.62 -2.85 7.69
CA GLY A 211 -7.06 -1.67 8.34
C GLY A 211 -5.53 -1.63 8.23
N PHE A 212 -4.97 -0.43 8.04
CA PHE A 212 -3.54 -0.22 7.89
C PHE A 212 -3.07 1.05 8.60
N ASP A 213 -1.80 1.09 9.03
CA ASP A 213 -1.23 2.25 9.74
C ASP A 213 -0.95 3.40 8.76
N GLU A 214 -1.58 4.55 9.01
CA GLU A 214 -1.43 5.76 8.19
C GLU A 214 0.00 6.32 8.20
N ASN A 215 0.73 6.14 9.30
CA ASN A 215 2.13 6.57 9.38
C ASN A 215 3.02 5.76 8.42
N LEU A 216 2.77 4.45 8.30
CA LEU A 216 3.48 3.61 7.34
C LEU A 216 3.14 4.00 5.89
N ILE A 217 1.87 4.28 5.60
CA ILE A 217 1.46 4.78 4.28
C ILE A 217 2.22 6.05 3.91
N THR A 218 2.39 6.98 4.86
CA THR A 218 3.14 8.22 4.64
C THR A 218 4.60 7.95 4.33
N GLN A 219 5.25 7.06 5.10
CA GLN A 219 6.65 6.67 4.86
C GLN A 219 6.83 6.01 3.48
N TYR A 220 5.90 5.14 3.08
CA TYR A 220 5.94 4.52 1.75
C TYR A 220 5.80 5.56 0.63
N LYS A 221 4.86 6.50 0.76
CA LYS A 221 4.69 7.59 -0.21
C LYS A 221 5.96 8.43 -0.36
N GLU A 222 6.57 8.82 0.75
CA GLU A 222 7.81 9.59 0.74
C GLU A 222 8.95 8.84 0.05
N ALA A 223 9.10 7.55 0.34
CA ALA A 223 10.12 6.72 -0.28
C ALA A 223 9.88 6.53 -1.79
N ILE A 224 8.65 6.30 -2.23
CA ILE A 224 8.27 6.14 -3.63
C ILE A 224 8.52 7.43 -4.43
N CYS A 225 8.26 8.60 -3.84
CA CYS A 225 8.52 9.89 -4.49
C CYS A 225 10.00 10.12 -4.82
N LEU A 226 10.93 9.43 -4.17
CA LEU A 226 12.37 9.51 -4.44
C LEU A 226 12.81 8.65 -5.63
N VAL A 227 11.95 7.75 -6.12
CA VAL A 227 12.28 6.88 -7.25
C VAL A 227 12.32 7.69 -8.55
N PRO A 228 13.39 7.58 -9.36
CA PRO A 228 13.49 8.26 -10.64
C PRO A 228 12.28 7.98 -11.55
N LYS A 229 11.88 8.96 -12.35
CA LYS A 229 10.74 8.93 -13.28
C LYS A 229 9.36 9.02 -12.62
N VAL A 230 9.23 8.86 -11.28
CA VAL A 230 7.99 9.13 -10.54
C VAL A 230 7.78 10.64 -10.44
N LYS A 231 6.62 11.13 -10.89
CA LYS A 231 6.21 12.54 -10.80
C LYS A 231 5.35 12.80 -9.57
N GLY A 232 4.57 11.80 -9.16
CA GLY A 232 3.70 11.87 -8.00
C GLY A 232 3.21 10.50 -7.57
N VAL A 233 2.74 10.41 -6.34
CA VAL A 233 2.08 9.22 -5.79
C VAL A 233 0.62 9.57 -5.52
N LYS A 234 -0.27 9.07 -6.35
CA LYS A 234 -1.70 9.36 -6.27
C LYS A 234 -2.36 8.63 -5.11
N MET A 235 -1.99 7.36 -4.91
CA MET A 235 -2.59 6.50 -3.91
C MET A 235 -1.61 5.43 -3.46
N VAL A 236 -1.65 5.14 -2.16
CA VAL A 236 -1.06 3.93 -1.57
C VAL A 236 -2.12 3.33 -0.65
N ARG A 237 -2.40 2.06 -0.82
CA ARG A 237 -3.25 1.26 0.07
C ARG A 237 -2.46 0.08 0.58
N GLY A 238 -2.54 -0.15 1.87
CA GLY A 238 -1.91 -1.29 2.51
C GLY A 238 -2.97 -2.23 3.09
N ARG A 239 -2.66 -3.53 3.09
CA ARG A 239 -3.41 -4.55 3.81
C ARG A 239 -2.47 -5.59 4.37
N THR A 240 -2.88 -6.26 5.43
CA THR A 240 -2.09 -7.31 6.07
C THR A 240 -2.77 -8.67 5.95
N TYR A 241 -2.01 -9.67 5.59
CA TYR A 241 -2.40 -11.07 5.69
C TYR A 241 -1.49 -11.76 6.71
N GLY A 242 -1.94 -11.82 7.99
CA GLY A 242 -1.08 -12.19 9.11
C GLY A 242 0.10 -11.22 9.23
N SER A 243 1.32 -11.75 9.19
CA SER A 243 2.56 -10.96 9.26
C SER A 243 3.00 -10.32 7.93
N ASN A 244 2.32 -10.62 6.83
CA ASN A 244 2.71 -10.18 5.49
C ASN A 244 1.95 -8.93 5.05
N VAL A 245 2.68 -7.94 4.58
CA VAL A 245 2.13 -6.67 4.08
C VAL A 245 2.01 -6.72 2.56
N PHE A 246 0.84 -6.34 2.05
CA PHE A 246 0.55 -6.17 0.63
C PHE A 246 0.22 -4.71 0.36
N LEU A 247 0.76 -4.15 -0.72
CA LEU A 247 0.53 -2.76 -1.11
C LEU A 247 -0.02 -2.66 -2.53
N ASP A 248 -1.05 -1.84 -2.68
CA ASP A 248 -1.54 -1.37 -3.97
C ASP A 248 -1.10 0.10 -4.11
N VAL A 249 -0.31 0.41 -5.13
CA VAL A 249 0.30 1.73 -5.34
C VAL A 249 -0.15 2.29 -6.68
N VAL A 250 -0.57 3.55 -6.72
CA VAL A 250 -0.84 4.28 -7.97
C VAL A 250 0.13 5.43 -8.07
N VAL A 251 0.98 5.42 -9.10
CA VAL A 251 1.98 6.45 -9.34
C VAL A 251 1.69 7.21 -10.63
N GLU A 252 2.04 8.47 -10.63
CA GLU A 252 1.99 9.32 -11.83
C GLU A 252 3.39 9.41 -12.42
N MET A 253 3.49 9.10 -13.73
CA MET A 253 4.72 9.16 -14.48
C MET A 253 4.53 10.02 -15.75
N SER A 254 5.63 10.47 -16.35
CA SER A 254 5.55 11.19 -17.62
C SER A 254 4.86 10.34 -18.69
N PRO A 255 3.84 10.87 -19.41
CA PRO A 255 3.19 10.16 -20.51
C PRO A 255 4.16 9.87 -21.67
N ASP A 256 5.34 10.47 -21.63
CA ASP A 256 6.39 10.28 -22.63
C ASP A 256 7.27 9.06 -22.40
N LEU A 257 7.11 8.35 -21.30
CA LEU A 257 7.82 7.10 -21.06
C LEU A 257 7.27 5.97 -21.95
N SER A 258 8.18 5.15 -22.44
CA SER A 258 7.82 3.88 -23.06
C SER A 258 7.29 2.91 -21.99
N VAL A 259 6.58 1.87 -22.40
CA VAL A 259 6.15 0.79 -21.50
C VAL A 259 7.35 0.18 -20.78
N PHE A 260 8.47 0.02 -21.48
CA PHE A 260 9.70 -0.52 -20.88
C PHE A 260 10.25 0.39 -19.78
N GLU A 261 10.35 1.70 -20.03
CA GLU A 261 10.86 2.66 -19.03
C GLU A 261 9.95 2.82 -17.82
N SER A 262 8.62 2.73 -18.00
CA SER A 262 7.67 2.75 -16.88
C SER A 262 7.75 1.47 -16.07
N HIS A 263 7.92 0.30 -16.72
CA HIS A 263 8.10 -0.98 -16.04
C HIS A 263 9.38 -1.02 -15.20
N GLU A 264 10.51 -0.53 -15.73
CA GLU A 264 11.77 -0.41 -14.96
C GLU A 264 11.61 0.44 -13.70
N ALA A 265 10.79 1.51 -13.78
CA ALA A 265 10.50 2.33 -12.62
C ALA A 265 9.58 1.60 -11.61
N THR A 266 8.59 0.82 -12.06
CA THR A 266 7.74 0.01 -11.15
C THR A 266 8.55 -1.07 -10.46
N GLU A 267 9.44 -1.79 -11.16
CA GLU A 267 10.36 -2.75 -10.53
C GLU A 267 11.26 -2.10 -9.47
N SER A 268 11.69 -0.85 -9.71
CA SER A 268 12.48 -0.10 -8.74
C SER A 268 11.68 0.25 -7.48
N ILE A 269 10.38 0.57 -7.62
CA ILE A 269 9.46 0.79 -6.49
C ILE A 269 9.23 -0.50 -5.71
N GLU A 270 8.94 -1.59 -6.39
CA GLU A 270 8.72 -2.91 -5.77
C GLU A 270 9.96 -3.33 -4.97
N LYS A 271 11.13 -3.27 -5.58
CA LYS A 271 12.41 -3.61 -4.93
C LYS A 271 12.67 -2.72 -3.71
N LEU A 272 12.46 -1.41 -3.82
CA LEU A 272 12.60 -0.46 -2.71
C LEU A 272 11.73 -0.85 -1.51
N LEU A 273 10.45 -1.14 -1.75
CA LEU A 273 9.48 -1.45 -0.71
C LEU A 273 9.72 -2.82 -0.09
N ILE A 274 10.10 -3.81 -0.88
CA ILE A 274 10.42 -5.16 -0.41
C ILE A 274 11.71 -5.16 0.41
N GLU A 275 12.78 -4.55 -0.08
CA GLU A 275 14.10 -4.61 0.56
C GLU A 275 14.21 -3.71 1.80
N ASN A 276 13.65 -2.49 1.75
CA ASN A 276 13.85 -1.50 2.82
C ASN A 276 12.75 -1.52 3.88
N PHE A 277 11.53 -1.95 3.50
CA PHE A 277 10.37 -1.93 4.41
C PHE A 277 9.82 -3.33 4.72
N GLY A 278 10.35 -4.38 4.09
CA GLY A 278 9.92 -5.75 4.32
C GLY A 278 8.49 -6.04 3.82
N VAL A 279 8.00 -5.28 2.86
CA VAL A 279 6.72 -5.53 2.20
C VAL A 279 6.80 -6.87 1.48
N TYR A 280 5.73 -7.65 1.53
CA TYR A 280 5.70 -8.99 0.95
C TYR A 280 5.46 -8.95 -0.55
N ASP A 281 4.52 -8.11 -0.98
CA ASP A 281 4.11 -7.98 -2.38
C ASP A 281 3.57 -6.57 -2.66
N VAL A 282 3.83 -6.06 -3.86
CA VAL A 282 3.45 -4.71 -4.26
C VAL A 282 2.88 -4.77 -5.67
N ASP A 283 1.69 -4.23 -5.86
CA ASP A 283 1.10 -4.00 -7.19
C ASP A 283 1.18 -2.50 -7.52
N VAL A 284 1.90 -2.16 -8.60
CA VAL A 284 2.13 -0.77 -9.01
C VAL A 284 1.38 -0.45 -10.29
N HIS A 285 0.33 0.34 -10.17
CA HIS A 285 -0.41 0.90 -11.29
C HIS A 285 0.16 2.25 -11.71
N VAL A 286 0.43 2.41 -13.01
CA VAL A 286 0.99 3.65 -13.57
C VAL A 286 -0.10 4.45 -14.25
N GLU A 287 -0.28 5.70 -13.84
CA GLU A 287 -1.11 6.69 -14.52
C GLU A 287 -0.25 7.78 -15.17
N PRO A 288 -0.68 8.36 -16.30
CA PRO A 288 0.03 9.49 -16.88
C PRO A 288 -0.15 10.73 -15.98
N ALA A 289 0.96 11.40 -15.66
CA ALA A 289 0.92 12.69 -14.99
C ALA A 289 0.24 13.73 -15.91
N ALA A 290 -0.46 14.69 -15.30
CA ALA A 290 -1.07 15.77 -16.04
C ALA A 290 0.01 16.54 -16.85
N LEU A 291 -0.22 16.66 -18.14
CA LEU A 291 0.62 17.50 -18.99
C LEU A 291 0.28 18.97 -18.74
N PRO A 292 1.27 19.88 -18.75
CA PRO A 292 1.00 21.30 -18.85
C PRO A 292 0.07 21.57 -20.04
N GLU A 293 -0.79 22.58 -19.95
CA GLU A 293 -1.80 22.89 -20.98
C GLU A 293 -1.16 23.09 -22.36
N GLU A 294 0.06 23.62 -22.40
CA GLU A 294 0.90 23.79 -23.59
C GLU A 294 1.37 22.46 -24.22
N GLU A 295 1.33 21.36 -23.49
CA GLU A 295 1.75 20.04 -23.97
C GLU A 295 0.60 19.13 -24.39
N HIS A 296 -0.65 19.57 -24.27
CA HIS A 296 -1.80 18.81 -24.76
C HIS A 296 -1.78 18.69 -26.30
N PHE A 297 -2.30 17.58 -26.82
CA PHE A 297 -2.40 17.34 -28.25
C PHE A 297 -3.07 18.50 -28.99
N ALA A 298 -4.16 19.04 -28.43
CA ALA A 298 -4.88 20.16 -29.01
C ALA A 298 -4.03 21.42 -29.08
N SER A 299 -3.27 21.74 -28.04
CA SER A 299 -2.35 22.89 -28.01
C SER A 299 -1.20 22.73 -29.00
N ARG A 300 -0.65 21.53 -29.10
CA ARG A 300 0.39 21.20 -30.11
C ARG A 300 -0.12 21.31 -31.53
N ALA A 301 -1.34 20.83 -31.76
CA ALA A 301 -1.97 20.92 -33.08
C ALA A 301 -2.21 22.39 -33.49
N LEU A 302 -2.62 23.25 -32.55
CA LEU A 302 -2.79 24.70 -32.79
C LEU A 302 -1.44 25.42 -33.01
N GLU A 303 -0.42 25.06 -32.22
CA GLU A 303 0.94 25.58 -32.41
C GLU A 303 1.47 25.25 -33.83
N LEU A 304 1.28 24.00 -34.23
CA LEU A 304 1.72 23.55 -35.56
C LEU A 304 0.91 24.18 -36.69
N LEU A 305 -0.39 24.43 -36.48
CA LEU A 305 -1.22 25.17 -37.43
C LEU A 305 -0.68 26.59 -37.64
N ALA A 306 -0.38 27.29 -36.54
CA ALA A 306 0.21 28.63 -36.65
C ALA A 306 1.58 28.65 -37.38
N LYS A 307 2.40 27.60 -37.18
CA LYS A 307 3.66 27.43 -37.90
C LYS A 307 3.45 27.12 -39.40
N GLU A 308 2.41 26.32 -39.72
CA GLU A 308 2.04 26.09 -41.14
C GLU A 308 1.52 27.36 -41.82
N GLU A 309 0.78 28.22 -41.12
CA GLU A 309 0.37 29.52 -41.63
C GLU A 309 1.58 30.41 -41.93
N GLN A 310 2.56 30.48 -41.01
CA GLN A 310 3.82 31.16 -41.24
C GLN A 310 4.59 30.59 -42.44
N PHE A 311 4.64 29.24 -42.53
CA PHE A 311 5.29 28.53 -43.62
C PHE A 311 4.62 28.82 -44.98
N LEU A 312 3.28 28.81 -45.00
CA LEU A 312 2.49 29.07 -46.18
C LEU A 312 2.69 30.54 -46.70
N ASN A 313 2.78 31.45 -45.73
CA ASN A 313 3.09 32.88 -46.04
C ASN A 313 4.58 33.12 -46.25
N ARG A 314 5.40 32.08 -46.22
CA ARG A 314 6.85 32.13 -46.38
C ARG A 314 7.57 33.04 -45.38
N GLU A 315 7.07 33.09 -44.13
CA GLU A 315 7.66 33.88 -43.07
C GLU A 315 8.69 33.01 -42.29
N ASN A 316 9.92 33.51 -42.17
CA ASN A 316 10.97 32.96 -41.31
C ASN A 316 11.27 31.45 -41.55
N LEU A 317 11.35 31.03 -42.82
CA LEU A 317 11.54 29.63 -43.21
C LEU A 317 12.78 28.97 -42.59
N ALA A 318 13.87 29.70 -42.44
CA ALA A 318 15.10 29.19 -41.81
C ALA A 318 14.89 28.74 -40.35
N ALA A 319 13.97 29.37 -39.60
CA ALA A 319 13.63 28.98 -38.23
C ALA A 319 12.63 27.83 -38.19
N LEU A 320 11.81 27.68 -39.22
CA LEU A 320 10.75 26.69 -39.30
C LEU A 320 11.21 25.35 -39.86
N THR A 321 12.37 25.28 -40.54
CA THR A 321 12.85 24.08 -41.23
C THR A 321 14.02 23.41 -40.50
N GLU A 322 14.16 22.10 -40.67
CA GLU A 322 15.36 21.35 -40.27
C GLU A 322 16.47 21.46 -41.32
N ARG A 323 17.70 21.12 -40.97
CA ARG A 323 18.85 21.13 -41.87
C ARG A 323 18.64 20.24 -43.11
N ASP A 324 17.96 19.11 -42.91
CA ASP A 324 17.69 18.10 -43.95
C ASP A 324 16.28 18.27 -44.55
N PHE A 325 15.70 19.45 -44.43
CA PHE A 325 14.38 19.78 -44.96
C PHE A 325 14.30 19.56 -46.47
N GLN A 326 13.23 18.93 -46.91
CA GLN A 326 12.90 18.74 -48.32
C GLN A 326 11.47 19.17 -48.59
N GLU A 327 11.25 19.90 -49.67
CA GLU A 327 9.93 20.29 -50.13
C GLU A 327 9.71 19.82 -51.57
N ILE A 328 8.59 19.14 -51.84
CA ILE A 328 8.12 18.87 -53.19
C ILE A 328 7.10 19.95 -53.56
N LEU A 329 7.43 20.71 -54.56
CA LEU A 329 6.60 21.79 -55.12
C LEU A 329 5.44 21.24 -55.96
N PRO A 330 4.40 22.06 -56.28
CA PRO A 330 3.27 21.63 -57.11
C PRO A 330 3.63 21.12 -58.51
N ASP A 331 4.76 21.54 -59.03
CA ASP A 331 5.31 21.13 -60.35
C ASP A 331 6.17 19.83 -60.25
N GLY A 332 6.30 19.25 -59.07
CA GLY A 332 7.05 18.03 -58.80
C GLY A 332 8.53 18.21 -58.54
N ARG A 333 9.05 19.45 -58.55
CA ARG A 333 10.46 19.70 -58.20
C ARG A 333 10.71 19.52 -56.73
N LEU A 334 11.81 18.86 -56.40
CA LEU A 334 12.32 18.72 -55.03
C LEU A 334 13.27 19.88 -54.75
N VAL A 335 13.04 20.64 -53.69
CA VAL A 335 13.85 21.77 -53.26
C VAL A 335 14.26 21.63 -51.80
N THR A 336 15.40 22.22 -51.47
CA THR A 336 15.93 22.34 -50.10
C THR A 336 15.38 23.61 -49.43
N ALA A 337 15.62 23.79 -48.11
CA ALA A 337 15.20 24.99 -47.40
C ALA A 337 15.73 26.30 -48.05
N GLN A 338 17.00 26.27 -48.48
CA GLN A 338 17.65 27.44 -49.06
C GLN A 338 17.11 27.78 -50.48
N GLU A 339 16.80 26.75 -51.29
CA GLU A 339 16.16 26.92 -52.58
C GLU A 339 14.71 27.36 -52.44
N SER A 340 13.96 26.85 -51.45
CA SER A 340 12.61 27.27 -51.14
C SER A 340 12.54 28.75 -50.71
N GLU A 341 13.56 29.24 -49.98
CA GLU A 341 13.69 30.64 -49.58
C GLU A 341 14.04 31.53 -50.77
N ASN A 342 14.92 31.06 -51.67
CA ASN A 342 15.31 31.82 -52.88
C ASN A 342 14.17 31.97 -53.91
N LEU A 343 13.24 31.01 -53.97
CA LEU A 343 12.04 31.10 -54.83
C LEU A 343 11.14 32.30 -54.48
N LEU A 344 11.27 32.84 -53.27
CA LEU A 344 10.59 34.07 -52.84
C LEU A 344 11.16 35.32 -53.45
N THR A 345 12.49 35.44 -53.46
CA THR A 345 13.19 36.64 -53.96
C THR A 345 12.91 36.86 -55.40
N ASP A 346 12.68 35.83 -56.19
CA ASP A 346 12.33 35.97 -57.63
C ASP A 346 10.82 36.23 -57.86
N SER A 347 9.92 35.67 -56.99
CA SER A 347 8.48 35.92 -57.03
C SER A 347 8.11 37.31 -56.52
N GLU A 348 8.76 37.86 -55.51
CA GLU A 348 8.56 39.21 -55.01
C GLU A 348 9.02 40.27 -56.00
N LYS A 349 10.06 40.03 -56.75
CA LYS A 349 10.50 40.92 -57.82
C LYS A 349 9.50 41.03 -58.96
N MET A 350 8.64 40.02 -59.16
CA MET A 350 7.55 40.06 -60.14
C MET A 350 6.23 40.62 -59.58
N LEU A 351 6.00 40.57 -58.26
CA LEU A 351 4.74 40.99 -57.66
C LEU A 351 4.67 42.39 -57.08
N THR A 352 5.75 43.18 -57.15
CA THR A 352 5.78 44.60 -56.72
C THR A 352 5.02 45.57 -57.61
N LYS A 353 4.19 45.07 -58.53
CA LYS A 353 3.22 45.89 -59.24
C LYS A 353 1.82 45.32 -59.10
N ASN A 354 1.08 45.89 -58.16
CA ASN A 354 -0.37 45.68 -57.95
C ASN A 354 -0.82 44.29 -57.55
N THR A 355 -0.93 44.01 -56.24
CA THR A 355 -2.19 43.50 -55.68
C THR A 355 -1.95 43.25 -54.19
N SER A 356 -2.87 43.68 -53.32
CA SER A 356 -2.93 43.33 -51.90
C SER A 356 -3.02 41.80 -51.79
N ALA A 357 -1.94 41.16 -51.37
CA ALA A 357 -1.92 39.70 -51.16
C ALA A 357 -2.90 39.37 -50.05
N ILE A 358 -3.99 38.69 -50.40
CA ILE A 358 -4.91 38.10 -49.43
C ILE A 358 -4.15 36.97 -48.77
N PRO A 359 -4.06 36.92 -47.42
CA PRO A 359 -3.40 35.82 -46.73
C PRO A 359 -4.00 34.48 -47.15
N LEU A 360 -3.15 33.52 -47.49
CA LEU A 360 -3.59 32.17 -47.84
C LEU A 360 -4.22 31.50 -46.64
N ALA A 361 -5.49 31.13 -46.73
CA ALA A 361 -6.22 30.54 -45.64
C ALA A 361 -6.14 28.99 -45.68
N ILE A 362 -5.75 28.39 -44.60
CA ILE A 362 -5.75 26.96 -44.42
C ILE A 362 -7.19 26.43 -44.21
N LYS A 363 -7.57 25.40 -44.95
CA LYS A 363 -8.85 24.71 -44.82
C LYS A 363 -8.65 23.22 -44.65
N ASN A 364 -9.62 22.52 -44.03
CA ASN A 364 -9.61 21.08 -43.86
C ASN A 364 -8.35 20.56 -43.14
N TYR A 365 -7.85 21.32 -42.15
CA TYR A 365 -6.69 20.95 -41.36
C TYR A 365 -6.90 19.66 -40.59
N LYS A 366 -6.00 18.71 -40.76
CA LYS A 366 -5.94 17.45 -40.05
C LYS A 366 -4.53 17.27 -39.51
N SER A 367 -4.44 16.89 -38.22
CA SER A 367 -3.18 16.57 -37.57
C SER A 367 -3.20 15.12 -37.07
N ARG A 368 -2.12 14.40 -37.29
CA ARG A 368 -1.92 13.05 -36.81
C ARG A 368 -0.58 12.95 -36.10
N GLN A 369 -0.60 12.60 -34.83
CA GLN A 369 0.61 12.29 -34.10
C GLN A 369 1.11 10.90 -34.48
N VAL A 370 2.35 10.81 -34.99
CA VAL A 370 3.01 9.54 -35.38
C VAL A 370 3.89 9.04 -34.25
N SER A 371 4.58 9.98 -33.58
CA SER A 371 5.37 9.71 -32.38
C SER A 371 5.29 10.92 -31.45
N LYS A 372 5.84 10.80 -30.24
CA LYS A 372 5.91 11.91 -29.27
C LYS A 372 6.50 13.21 -29.82
N LYS A 373 7.40 13.07 -30.78
CA LYS A 373 8.17 14.17 -31.36
C LYS A 373 7.87 14.36 -32.84
N THR A 374 6.85 13.71 -33.40
CA THR A 374 6.59 13.76 -34.85
C THR A 374 5.09 13.83 -35.11
N PHE A 375 4.70 14.84 -35.89
CA PHE A 375 3.36 15.03 -36.41
C PHE A 375 3.35 15.02 -37.92
N ILE A 376 2.30 14.48 -38.50
CA ILE A 376 1.93 14.65 -39.91
C ILE A 376 0.72 15.57 -39.95
N LEU A 377 0.83 16.61 -40.73
CA LEU A 377 -0.25 17.57 -40.97
C LEU A 377 -0.71 17.42 -42.40
N THR A 378 -1.99 17.56 -42.62
CA THR A 378 -2.58 17.61 -43.97
C THR A 378 -3.64 18.67 -43.98
N TYR A 379 -3.61 19.53 -44.99
CA TYR A 379 -4.57 20.60 -45.14
C TYR A 379 -4.70 21.03 -46.60
N ASN A 380 -5.72 21.85 -46.88
CA ASN A 380 -5.92 22.43 -48.22
C ASN A 380 -5.74 23.95 -48.14
N TYR A 381 -5.24 24.54 -49.24
CA TYR A 381 -5.29 25.99 -49.46
C TYR A 381 -5.61 26.28 -50.91
N TRP A 382 -6.09 27.51 -51.17
CA TRP A 382 -6.44 27.99 -52.50
C TRP A 382 -5.47 29.10 -52.90
N GLN A 383 -4.96 29.00 -54.14
CA GLN A 383 -4.12 30.01 -54.74
C GLN A 383 -4.44 30.10 -56.22
N ASN A 384 -4.74 31.30 -56.74
CA ASN A 384 -5.07 31.52 -58.15
C ASN A 384 -6.16 30.57 -58.68
N GLU A 385 -7.29 30.46 -57.95
CA GLU A 385 -8.42 29.60 -58.28
C GLU A 385 -8.12 28.07 -58.26
N GLN A 386 -6.91 27.68 -57.96
CA GLN A 386 -6.52 26.28 -57.85
C GLN A 386 -6.47 25.82 -56.39
N ASN A 387 -6.98 24.64 -56.15
CA ASN A 387 -6.94 23.99 -54.82
C ASN A 387 -5.69 23.09 -54.71
N PHE A 388 -4.95 23.24 -53.62
CA PHE A 388 -3.77 22.46 -53.30
C PHE A 388 -3.97 21.65 -52.01
N ILE A 389 -3.43 20.44 -51.95
CA ILE A 389 -3.32 19.63 -50.78
C ILE A 389 -1.86 19.65 -50.33
N VAL A 390 -1.65 20.02 -49.08
CA VAL A 390 -0.33 19.99 -48.44
C VAL A 390 -0.27 18.84 -47.45
N THR A 391 0.83 18.10 -47.46
CA THR A 391 1.22 17.20 -46.41
C THR A 391 2.58 17.59 -45.88
N SER A 392 2.71 17.78 -44.55
CA SER A 392 3.97 18.13 -43.91
C SER A 392 4.27 17.24 -42.75
N ILE A 393 5.55 17.04 -42.46
CA ILE A 393 6.07 16.27 -41.34
C ILE A 393 6.85 17.21 -40.43
N TRP A 394 6.38 17.37 -39.22
CA TRP A 394 7.00 18.20 -38.19
C TRP A 394 7.65 17.34 -37.13
N ARG A 395 8.88 17.70 -36.76
CA ARG A 395 9.65 17.00 -35.73
C ARG A 395 10.09 18.00 -34.66
N ARG A 396 10.05 17.57 -33.41
CA ARG A 396 10.51 18.37 -32.26
C ARG A 396 11.80 17.77 -31.70
N ASN A 397 12.90 18.51 -31.77
CA ASN A 397 14.10 18.23 -30.97
C ASN A 397 14.05 19.12 -29.70
N ASP A 398 14.27 20.43 -29.87
CA ASP A 398 14.02 21.45 -28.83
C ASP A 398 12.78 22.28 -29.18
N VAL A 399 12.65 22.63 -30.46
CA VAL A 399 11.51 23.35 -31.05
C VAL A 399 10.95 22.54 -32.21
N TRP A 400 9.70 22.82 -32.56
CA TRP A 400 9.06 22.20 -33.73
C TRP A 400 9.66 22.76 -35.01
N ARG A 401 10.16 21.86 -35.88
CA ARG A 401 10.66 22.20 -37.23
C ARG A 401 10.08 21.23 -38.25
N CYS A 402 9.84 21.77 -39.46
CA CYS A 402 9.39 20.98 -40.60
C CYS A 402 10.56 20.19 -41.18
N LEU A 403 10.38 18.89 -41.31
CA LEU A 403 11.35 17.95 -41.90
C LEU A 403 11.06 17.74 -43.38
N TYR A 404 9.79 17.65 -43.73
CA TYR A 404 9.34 17.34 -45.08
C TYR A 404 8.03 18.06 -45.35
N ARG A 405 7.85 18.54 -46.60
CA ARG A 405 6.62 19.12 -47.06
C ARG A 405 6.36 18.74 -48.52
N GLN A 406 5.12 18.47 -48.86
CA GLN A 406 4.68 18.18 -50.21
C GLN A 406 3.41 18.95 -50.50
N THR A 407 3.41 19.64 -51.63
CA THR A 407 2.24 20.35 -52.15
C THR A 407 1.82 19.72 -53.47
N THR A 408 0.55 19.32 -53.55
CA THR A 408 -0.01 18.61 -54.71
C THR A 408 -1.28 19.34 -55.17
N PRO A 409 -1.45 19.65 -56.46
CA PRO A 409 -2.71 20.16 -56.97
C PRO A 409 -3.83 19.13 -56.74
N LYS A 410 -4.96 19.59 -56.21
CA LYS A 410 -6.14 18.71 -56.06
C LYS A 410 -6.79 18.54 -57.42
N ALA A 411 -6.96 17.33 -57.86
CA ALA A 411 -7.73 17.04 -59.05
C ALA A 411 -9.18 17.53 -58.89
N GLU A 412 -9.73 18.18 -59.92
CA GLU A 412 -11.15 18.49 -59.95
C GLU A 412 -11.94 17.19 -59.97
N ASP A 413 -12.87 17.04 -59.06
CA ASP A 413 -13.85 15.96 -59.12
C ASP A 413 -14.66 16.18 -60.41
N LYS A 414 -14.34 15.43 -61.44
CA LYS A 414 -15.23 15.29 -62.59
C LYS A 414 -16.46 14.56 -62.09
N THR A 415 -17.44 15.31 -61.64
CA THR A 415 -18.81 14.81 -61.49
C THR A 415 -19.24 14.31 -62.86
N HIS A 416 -19.32 13.03 -63.03
CA HIS A 416 -20.05 12.43 -64.12
C HIS A 416 -21.53 12.85 -63.96
N ASP A 417 -21.99 13.77 -64.82
CA ASP A 417 -23.41 13.95 -65.12
C ASP A 417 -23.98 12.70 -65.75
#